data_9ed7cf03d855936d0b32ab9056a74623
#
_entry.id   9ed7cf03d855936d0b32ab9056a74623
#
_cell.length_a   1.000
_cell.length_b   1.000
_cell.length_c   1.000
_cell.angle_alpha   90.00
_cell.angle_beta   90.00
_cell.angle_gamma   90.00
#
_symmetry.space_group_name_H-M   'P 1'
#
loop_
_entity.id
_entity.type
_entity.pdbx_description
1 polymer ?
#
loop_
_entity_poly.entity_id
_entity_poly.type
_entity_poly.pdbx_seq_one_letter_code
_entity_poly.pdbx_strand_id
1 'polypeptide(L)'
;MANNIVLYFSRSGNTKKAAEYISKKLGADLVELKTKMDYPEDYDTLVKVAEKQISDDEHPEIATSLDLSEYDTVYLGFPTWYQQPPMIVHSFFDQFDLTGKNLVPFVTSVSSTIADSTSYLKKMCDSEVLRDGFTANSFSDIDDFLK
;
A
#
# COMPACT_ATOMS: atom_id res chain seq x y z
N MET A 1 -24.04 -0.93 -5.89
CA MET A 1 -22.92 -1.86 -5.66
C MET A 1 -21.70 -1.07 -5.19
N ALA A 2 -21.02 -1.59 -4.19
CA ALA A 2 -19.77 -0.97 -3.77
C ALA A 2 -18.72 -1.14 -4.86
N ASN A 3 -18.03 -0.06 -5.19
CA ASN A 3 -16.92 -0.10 -6.14
C ASN A 3 -15.61 -0.21 -5.37
N ASN A 4 -14.80 -1.19 -5.73
CA ASN A 4 -13.52 -1.45 -5.08
C ASN A 4 -12.38 -1.21 -6.06
N ILE A 5 -11.27 -0.72 -5.54
CA ILE A 5 -10.02 -0.59 -6.30
C ILE A 5 -8.88 -1.14 -5.47
N VAL A 6 -7.93 -1.80 -6.12
CA VAL A 6 -6.70 -2.27 -5.50
C VAL A 6 -5.56 -1.40 -6.00
N LEU A 7 -4.92 -0.70 -5.08
CA LEU A 7 -3.74 0.11 -5.34
C LEU A 7 -2.54 -0.56 -4.68
N TYR A 8 -1.40 -0.56 -5.34
CA TYR A 8 -0.22 -1.19 -4.77
C TYR A 8 1.06 -0.48 -5.20
N PHE A 9 2.05 -0.54 -4.31
CA PHE A 9 3.42 -0.19 -4.60
C PHE A 9 4.26 -1.46 -4.41
N SER A 10 5.03 -1.83 -5.42
CA SER A 10 5.81 -3.07 -5.38
C SER A 10 7.21 -2.82 -5.93
N ARG A 11 8.21 -3.40 -5.25
CA ARG A 11 9.59 -3.32 -5.70
C ARG A 11 10.08 -4.67 -6.23
N SER A 12 9.78 -5.74 -5.49
CA SER A 12 10.25 -7.10 -5.83
C SER A 12 9.23 -7.94 -6.59
N GLY A 13 7.99 -7.44 -6.73
CA GLY A 13 6.91 -8.19 -7.37
C GLY A 13 6.01 -8.97 -6.44
N ASN A 14 6.36 -9.11 -5.17
CA ASN A 14 5.54 -9.84 -4.20
C ASN A 14 4.22 -9.13 -3.93
N THR A 15 4.26 -7.82 -3.69
CA THR A 15 3.06 -7.02 -3.48
C THR A 15 2.19 -7.01 -4.73
N LYS A 16 2.82 -6.95 -5.90
CA LYS A 16 2.11 -7.01 -7.17
C LYS A 16 1.30 -8.30 -7.31
N LYS A 17 1.90 -9.44 -7.00
CA LYS A 17 1.22 -10.75 -7.06
C LYS A 17 0.03 -10.79 -6.11
N ALA A 18 0.20 -10.29 -4.89
CA ALA A 18 -0.88 -10.22 -3.91
C ALA A 18 -2.01 -9.31 -4.42
N ALA A 19 -1.66 -8.14 -4.95
CA ALA A 19 -2.63 -7.18 -5.47
C ALA A 19 -3.42 -7.76 -6.65
N GLU A 20 -2.74 -8.43 -7.57
CA GLU A 20 -3.40 -9.07 -8.72
C GLU A 20 -4.38 -10.14 -8.26
N TYR A 21 -4.01 -10.94 -7.28
CA TYR A 21 -4.87 -11.98 -6.74
C TYR A 21 -6.12 -11.39 -6.07
N ILE A 22 -5.96 -10.35 -5.27
CA ILE A 22 -7.08 -9.66 -4.61
C ILE A 22 -8.02 -9.05 -5.65
N SER A 23 -7.46 -8.35 -6.64
CA SER A 23 -8.23 -7.73 -7.72
C SER A 23 -9.08 -8.75 -8.46
N LYS A 24 -8.50 -9.88 -8.80
CA LYS A 24 -9.19 -10.95 -9.51
C LYS A 24 -10.30 -11.56 -8.65
N LYS A 25 -10.03 -11.76 -7.38
CA LYS A 25 -11.00 -12.38 -6.45
C LYS A 25 -12.20 -11.48 -6.19
N LEU A 26 -12.00 -10.18 -6.13
CA LEU A 26 -13.03 -9.19 -5.86
C LEU A 26 -13.68 -8.60 -7.12
N GLY A 27 -13.11 -8.84 -8.29
CA GLY A 27 -13.55 -8.16 -9.50
C GLY A 27 -13.29 -6.65 -9.42
N ALA A 28 -12.23 -6.26 -8.73
CA ALA A 28 -11.87 -4.86 -8.50
C ALA A 28 -10.87 -4.35 -9.54
N ASP A 29 -10.88 -3.04 -9.78
CA ASP A 29 -9.87 -2.42 -10.62
C ASP A 29 -8.50 -2.49 -9.93
N LEU A 30 -7.43 -2.51 -10.72
CA LEU A 30 -6.07 -2.66 -10.23
C LEU A 30 -5.18 -1.57 -10.80
N VAL A 31 -4.50 -0.81 -9.93
CA VAL A 31 -3.61 0.27 -10.34
C VAL A 31 -2.31 0.21 -9.54
N GLU A 32 -1.18 0.29 -10.22
CA GLU A 32 0.14 0.37 -9.59
C GLU A 32 0.48 1.82 -9.29
N LEU A 33 0.88 2.08 -8.04
CA LEU A 33 1.39 3.40 -7.64
C LEU A 33 2.86 3.50 -8.00
N LYS A 34 3.22 4.53 -8.73
CA LYS A 34 4.61 4.79 -9.14
C LYS A 34 5.03 6.18 -8.68
N THR A 35 6.28 6.31 -8.28
CA THR A 35 6.86 7.61 -7.95
C THR A 35 7.40 8.29 -9.20
N LYS A 36 7.49 9.63 -9.16
CA LYS A 36 8.16 10.38 -10.23
C LYS A 36 9.66 10.12 -10.25
N MET A 37 10.25 9.80 -9.10
CA MET A 37 11.64 9.36 -9.04
C MET A 37 11.72 7.85 -9.30
N ASP A 38 12.82 7.40 -9.89
CA ASP A 38 13.08 5.98 -10.08
C ASP A 38 13.84 5.44 -8.87
N TYR A 39 13.33 4.33 -8.28
CA TYR A 39 14.07 3.64 -7.23
C TYR A 39 15.16 2.78 -7.85
N PRO A 40 16.35 2.71 -7.21
CA PRO A 40 17.42 1.86 -7.72
C PRO A 40 17.02 0.40 -7.78
N GLU A 41 17.51 -0.33 -8.79
CA GLU A 41 17.28 -1.77 -8.88
C GLU A 41 18.19 -2.56 -7.94
N ASP A 42 19.39 -2.00 -7.66
CA ASP A 42 20.35 -2.59 -6.76
C ASP A 42 19.83 -2.56 -5.32
N TYR A 43 19.80 -3.72 -4.65
CA TYR A 43 19.25 -3.83 -3.29
C TYR A 43 19.96 -2.92 -2.29
N ASP A 44 21.29 -2.90 -2.30
CA ASP A 44 22.05 -2.10 -1.33
C ASP A 44 21.78 -0.61 -1.50
N THR A 45 21.69 -0.14 -2.74
CA THR A 45 21.39 1.27 -3.04
C THR A 45 19.94 1.59 -2.69
N LEU A 46 19.01 0.67 -2.96
CA LEU A 46 17.60 0.83 -2.60
C LEU A 46 17.44 0.99 -1.08
N VAL A 47 18.14 0.17 -0.29
CA VAL A 47 18.10 0.26 1.17
C VAL A 47 18.56 1.63 1.65
N LYS A 48 19.62 2.18 1.06
CA LYS A 48 20.13 3.52 1.42
C LYS A 48 19.13 4.62 1.08
N VAL A 49 18.46 4.52 -0.07
CA VAL A 49 17.43 5.49 -0.48
C VAL A 49 16.24 5.42 0.48
N ALA A 50 15.77 4.22 0.80
CA ALA A 50 14.65 4.02 1.71
C ALA A 50 14.98 4.56 3.11
N GLU A 51 16.18 4.26 3.60
CA GLU A 51 16.65 4.74 4.91
C GLU A 51 16.71 6.26 4.97
N LYS A 52 17.22 6.89 3.91
CA LYS A 52 17.29 8.35 3.81
C LYS A 52 15.88 8.97 3.79
N GLN A 53 14.96 8.41 3.01
CA GLN A 53 13.59 8.90 2.95
C GLN A 53 12.92 8.85 4.32
N ILE A 54 13.12 7.76 5.05
CA ILE A 54 12.57 7.61 6.40
C ILE A 54 13.21 8.63 7.34
N SER A 55 14.53 8.76 7.31
CA SER A 55 15.27 9.66 8.19
C SER A 55 14.90 11.12 7.96
N ASP A 56 14.70 11.52 6.71
CA ASP A 56 14.39 12.91 6.32
C ASP A 56 12.89 13.18 6.26
N ASP A 57 12.05 12.19 6.55
CA ASP A 57 10.59 12.25 6.38
C ASP A 57 10.23 12.74 4.96
N GLU A 58 10.92 12.20 3.97
CA GLU A 58 10.76 12.55 2.58
C GLU A 58 9.57 11.81 1.96
N HIS A 59 8.59 12.56 1.43
CA HIS A 59 7.41 12.01 0.78
C HIS A 59 7.59 12.06 -0.73
N PRO A 60 8.01 10.97 -1.40
CA PRO A 60 8.24 10.99 -2.84
C PRO A 60 6.95 11.23 -3.61
N GLU A 61 7.00 12.09 -4.62
CA GLU A 61 5.81 12.43 -5.40
C GLU A 61 5.33 11.25 -6.23
N ILE A 62 4.01 11.02 -6.25
CA ILE A 62 3.40 9.93 -7.02
C ILE A 62 3.16 10.40 -8.45
N ALA A 63 3.65 9.62 -9.40
CA ALA A 63 3.48 9.88 -10.83
C ALA A 63 2.15 9.37 -11.37
N THR A 64 1.56 8.36 -10.71
CA THR A 64 0.30 7.75 -11.15
C THR A 64 -0.85 8.74 -11.05
N SER A 65 -1.55 8.95 -12.17
CA SER A 65 -2.74 9.79 -12.19
C SER A 65 -3.96 8.92 -11.90
N LEU A 66 -4.80 9.36 -10.96
CA LEU A 66 -5.85 8.51 -10.42
C LEU A 66 -7.00 9.34 -9.87
N ASP A 67 -8.24 8.92 -10.16
CA ASP A 67 -9.44 9.51 -9.60
C ASP A 67 -10.16 8.45 -8.76
N LEU A 68 -10.28 8.69 -7.46
CA LEU A 68 -10.89 7.76 -6.52
C LEU A 68 -12.36 8.07 -6.22
N SER A 69 -12.94 9.09 -6.87
CA SER A 69 -14.29 9.56 -6.54
C SER A 69 -15.38 8.49 -6.69
N GLU A 70 -15.19 7.52 -7.58
CA GLU A 70 -16.17 6.47 -7.85
C GLU A 70 -16.01 5.23 -6.98
N TYR A 71 -15.00 5.19 -6.11
CA TYR A 71 -14.69 4.00 -5.31
C TYR A 71 -15.08 4.18 -3.86
N ASP A 72 -15.68 3.15 -3.28
CA ASP A 72 -16.07 3.14 -1.87
C ASP A 72 -14.99 2.53 -0.99
N THR A 73 -14.30 1.51 -1.48
CA THR A 73 -13.25 0.80 -0.75
C THR A 73 -11.97 0.77 -1.55
N VAL A 74 -10.88 1.14 -0.88
CA VAL A 74 -9.52 1.14 -1.44
C VAL A 74 -8.70 0.09 -0.70
N TYR A 75 -8.21 -0.90 -1.43
CA TYR A 75 -7.24 -1.87 -0.92
C TYR A 75 -5.86 -1.36 -1.27
N LEU A 76 -5.07 -0.99 -0.27
CA LEU A 76 -3.74 -0.40 -0.48
C LEU A 76 -2.67 -1.38 -0.05
N GLY A 77 -1.87 -1.84 -1.02
CA GLY A 77 -0.80 -2.80 -0.79
C GLY A 77 0.58 -2.19 -0.89
N PHE A 78 1.49 -2.62 -0.01
CA PHE A 78 2.87 -2.17 -0.02
C PHE A 78 3.76 -3.19 0.69
N PRO A 79 5.07 -3.23 0.34
CA PRO A 79 6.03 -3.99 1.13
C PRO A 79 6.38 -3.21 2.40
N THR A 80 6.71 -3.91 3.47
CA THR A 80 7.22 -3.22 4.68
C THR A 80 8.73 -3.02 4.55
N TRP A 81 9.16 -1.77 4.73
CA TRP A 81 10.57 -1.39 4.75
C TRP A 81 10.89 -0.88 6.16
N TYR A 82 11.89 -1.48 6.80
CA TYR A 82 12.24 -1.13 8.18
C TYR A 82 11.02 -1.23 9.11
N GLN A 83 10.19 -2.27 8.90
CA GLN A 83 9.00 -2.57 9.71
C GLN A 83 7.94 -1.46 9.66
N GLN A 84 7.91 -0.66 8.60
CA GLN A 84 6.94 0.41 8.42
C GLN A 84 6.57 0.56 6.95
N PRO A 85 5.50 1.29 6.62
CA PRO A 85 5.15 1.55 5.23
C PRO A 85 6.25 2.35 4.53
N PRO A 86 6.51 2.09 3.24
CA PRO A 86 7.41 2.95 2.46
C PRO A 86 6.91 4.39 2.42
N MET A 87 7.81 5.34 2.22
CA MET A 87 7.44 6.76 2.25
C MET A 87 6.46 7.15 1.13
N ILE A 88 6.35 6.38 0.06
CA ILE A 88 5.32 6.60 -0.97
C ILE A 88 3.90 6.49 -0.38
N VAL A 89 3.72 5.71 0.68
CA VAL A 89 2.43 5.59 1.36
C VAL A 89 2.04 6.91 2.01
N HIS A 90 3.00 7.63 2.59
CA HIS A 90 2.76 8.98 3.11
C HIS A 90 2.31 9.91 1.98
N SER A 91 2.97 9.83 0.83
CA SER A 91 2.62 10.64 -0.35
C SER A 91 1.19 10.36 -0.83
N PHE A 92 0.77 9.10 -0.75
CA PHE A 92 -0.58 8.71 -1.12
C PHE A 92 -1.63 9.46 -0.27
N PHE A 93 -1.43 9.52 1.04
CA PHE A 93 -2.35 10.24 1.92
C PHE A 93 -2.25 11.76 1.75
N ASP A 94 -1.09 12.27 1.34
CA ASP A 94 -0.91 13.69 1.04
C ASP A 94 -1.68 14.11 -0.22
N GLN A 95 -1.72 13.25 -1.23
CA GLN A 95 -2.24 13.57 -2.56
C GLN A 95 -3.70 13.19 -2.79
N PHE A 96 -4.23 12.23 -2.03
CA PHE A 96 -5.58 11.71 -2.23
C PHE A 96 -6.42 11.84 -0.96
N ASP A 97 -7.64 12.35 -1.12
CA ASP A 97 -8.59 12.46 -0.02
C ASP A 97 -9.45 11.19 0.04
N LEU A 98 -9.41 10.53 1.19
CA LEU A 98 -10.16 9.28 1.42
C LEU A 98 -11.38 9.47 2.31
N THR A 99 -11.77 10.72 2.59
CA THR A 99 -12.94 10.99 3.43
C THR A 99 -14.18 10.27 2.88
N GLY A 100 -14.88 9.55 3.75
CA GLY A 100 -16.08 8.79 3.38
C GLY A 100 -15.81 7.45 2.73
N LYS A 101 -14.54 7.06 2.58
CA LYS A 101 -14.16 5.78 1.98
C LYS A 101 -13.65 4.80 3.03
N ASN A 102 -13.55 3.55 2.65
CA ASN A 102 -12.93 2.50 3.48
C ASN A 102 -11.54 2.19 2.92
N LEU A 103 -10.54 2.21 3.77
CA LEU A 103 -9.17 1.84 3.40
C LEU A 103 -8.81 0.53 4.07
N VAL A 104 -8.47 -0.48 3.27
CA VAL A 104 -8.04 -1.79 3.74
C VAL A 104 -6.58 -1.98 3.34
N PRO A 105 -5.62 -1.82 4.26
CA PRO A 105 -4.21 -2.01 3.91
C PRO A 105 -3.84 -3.50 3.89
N PHE A 106 -2.92 -3.86 3.00
CA PHE A 106 -2.31 -5.18 3.03
C PHE A 106 -0.81 -5.05 2.79
N VAL A 107 -0.04 -5.90 3.46
CA VAL A 107 1.42 -5.82 3.39
C VAL A 107 2.01 -7.14 2.95
N THR A 108 3.17 -7.05 2.29
CA THR A 108 4.03 -8.20 2.04
C THR A 108 5.36 -7.93 2.75
N SER A 109 5.96 -8.98 3.33
CA SER A 109 7.18 -8.82 4.11
C SER A 109 7.87 -10.15 4.29
N VAL A 110 9.13 -10.10 4.74
CA VAL A 110 9.87 -11.31 5.11
C VAL A 110 9.53 -11.72 6.54
N SER A 111 9.48 -10.77 7.48
CA SER A 111 9.29 -11.06 8.90
C SER A 111 8.30 -10.14 9.60
N SER A 112 7.94 -9.01 9.00
CA SER A 112 6.99 -8.06 9.60
C SER A 112 5.55 -8.45 9.27
N THR A 113 4.61 -7.94 10.07
CA THR A 113 3.17 -8.15 9.83
C THR A 113 2.47 -6.81 9.65
N ILE A 114 1.20 -6.86 9.29
CA ILE A 114 0.37 -5.64 9.18
C ILE A 114 0.37 -4.86 10.51
N ALA A 115 0.46 -5.54 11.63
CA ALA A 115 0.49 -4.89 12.95
C ALA A 115 1.65 -3.89 13.10
N ASP A 116 2.80 -4.18 12.49
CA ASP A 116 3.95 -3.29 12.53
C ASP A 116 3.69 -1.97 11.79
N SER A 117 2.86 -2.00 10.74
CA SER A 117 2.52 -0.82 9.96
C SER A 117 1.28 -0.07 10.47
N THR A 118 0.41 -0.73 11.21
CA THR A 118 -0.87 -0.17 11.64
C THR A 118 -0.71 1.14 12.42
N SER A 119 0.27 1.21 13.32
CA SER A 119 0.51 2.42 14.12
C SER A 119 0.89 3.61 13.24
N TYR A 120 1.64 3.38 12.16
CA TYR A 120 2.00 4.43 11.20
C TYR A 120 0.78 4.87 10.40
N LEU A 121 -0.04 3.91 9.96
CA LEU A 121 -1.24 4.20 9.18
C LEU A 121 -2.26 5.01 9.99
N LYS A 122 -2.38 4.72 11.28
CA LYS A 122 -3.27 5.46 12.18
C LYS A 122 -2.89 6.92 12.33
N LYS A 123 -1.60 7.24 12.13
CA LYS A 123 -1.12 8.62 12.16
C LYS A 123 -1.36 9.36 10.84
N MET A 124 -1.50 8.61 9.74
CA MET A 124 -1.63 9.17 8.40
C MET A 124 -3.07 9.39 7.96
N CYS A 125 -4.02 8.62 8.48
CA CYS A 125 -5.42 8.75 8.08
C CYS A 125 -6.36 8.61 9.27
N ASP A 126 -7.60 9.07 9.07
CA ASP A 126 -8.62 9.05 10.12
C ASP A 126 -9.03 7.62 10.47
N SER A 127 -9.32 7.38 11.75
CA SER A 127 -9.81 6.09 12.21
C SER A 127 -11.14 5.68 11.58
N GLU A 128 -11.91 6.63 11.09
CA GLU A 128 -13.16 6.36 10.38
C GLU A 128 -12.94 5.78 9.00
N VAL A 129 -11.76 6.01 8.40
CA VAL A 129 -11.38 5.55 7.07
C VAL A 129 -10.64 4.23 7.15
N LEU A 130 -9.72 4.09 8.10
CA LEU A 130 -8.85 2.92 8.21
C LEU A 130 -9.63 1.72 8.73
N ARG A 131 -9.63 0.63 7.97
CA ARG A 131 -10.21 -0.64 8.35
C ARG A 131 -9.11 -1.65 8.68
N ASP A 132 -9.50 -2.80 9.21
CA ASP A 132 -8.54 -3.86 9.50
C ASP A 132 -7.82 -4.29 8.21
N GLY A 133 -6.51 -4.39 8.28
CA GLY A 133 -5.70 -4.87 7.18
C GLY A 133 -5.22 -6.30 7.42
N PHE A 134 -4.34 -6.76 6.54
CA PHE A 134 -3.81 -8.12 6.66
C PHE A 134 -2.42 -8.23 6.05
N THR A 135 -1.70 -9.28 6.45
CA THR A 135 -0.41 -9.64 5.88
C THR A 135 -0.64 -10.60 4.73
N ALA A 136 -0.21 -10.22 3.52
CA ALA A 136 -0.55 -10.94 2.29
C ALA A 136 0.68 -11.66 1.73
N ASN A 137 1.31 -12.52 2.54
CA ASN A 137 2.51 -13.27 2.14
C ASN A 137 2.21 -14.56 1.39
N SER A 138 0.96 -15.00 1.38
CA SER A 138 0.51 -16.15 0.62
C SER A 138 -0.92 -15.94 0.13
N PHE A 139 -1.32 -16.71 -0.88
CA PHE A 139 -2.70 -16.67 -1.36
C PHE A 139 -3.68 -17.19 -0.30
N SER A 140 -3.22 -18.10 0.54
CA SER A 140 -4.02 -18.60 1.68
C SER A 140 -4.34 -17.48 2.67
N ASP A 141 -3.38 -16.62 2.98
CA ASP A 141 -3.58 -15.47 3.85
C ASP A 141 -4.66 -14.54 3.28
N ILE A 142 -4.62 -14.31 1.97
CA ILE A 142 -5.58 -13.47 1.28
C ILE A 142 -6.98 -14.10 1.33
N ASP A 143 -7.07 -15.38 1.03
CA ASP A 143 -8.34 -16.10 1.06
C ASP A 143 -8.98 -16.06 2.44
N ASP A 144 -8.19 -16.25 3.48
CA ASP A 144 -8.69 -16.24 4.86
C ASP A 144 -9.25 -14.87 5.24
N PHE A 145 -8.61 -13.79 4.80
CA PHE A 145 -9.09 -12.44 5.08
C PHE A 145 -10.35 -12.10 4.30
N LEU A 146 -10.44 -12.50 3.04
CA LEU A 146 -11.54 -12.13 2.15
C LEU A 146 -12.78 -13.02 2.24
N LYS A 147 -12.78 -13.98 3.15
CA LYS A 147 -13.95 -14.84 3.35
C LYS A 147 -15.18 -14.06 3.76
#